data_f8aa431f55a73b15c9b7ff135b00084a
#
_entry.id   f8aa431f55a73b15c9b7ff135b00084a
#
_cell.length_a   1.000
_cell.length_b   1.000
_cell.length_c   1.000
_cell.angle_alpha   90.00
_cell.angle_beta   90.00
_cell.angle_gamma   90.00
#
_symmetry.space_group_name_H-M   'P 1'
#
loop_
_entity.id
_entity.type
_entity.pdbx_description
1 polymer ?
#
loop_
_entity_poly.entity_id
_entity_poly.type
_entity_poly.pdbx_seq_one_letter_code
_entity_poly.pdbx_strand_id
1 'polypeptide(L)'
;LPRLTVPGYPHHIIQRGNNRQDIFRDKSDYDRLLALLEEASRKHEVALHSYVLMTNHIHLLATPSTAEGIPLLMQSVGRSYVR
;
A
#
# COMPACT_ATOMS: atom_id res chain seq x y z
N LEU A 1 12.33 -4.99 13.45
CA LEU A 1 13.06 -5.77 12.45
C LEU A 1 12.77 -5.28 11.04
N PRO A 2 13.77 -5.22 10.21
CA PRO A 2 13.51 -4.87 8.81
C PRO A 2 12.66 -5.95 8.16
N ARG A 3 11.74 -5.51 7.33
CA ARG A 3 10.91 -6.44 6.58
C ARG A 3 11.73 -7.04 5.46
N LEU A 4 11.69 -8.36 5.36
CA LEU A 4 12.37 -9.04 4.27
C LEU A 4 11.52 -8.93 3.00
N THR A 5 12.10 -8.34 1.97
CA THR A 5 11.44 -8.21 0.67
C THR A 5 12.24 -8.96 -0.37
N VAL A 6 11.59 -9.87 -1.07
CA VAL A 6 12.23 -10.70 -2.09
C VAL A 6 11.67 -10.32 -3.45
N PRO A 7 12.47 -9.68 -4.32
CA PRO A 7 11.98 -9.30 -5.65
C PRO A 7 11.48 -10.52 -6.42
N GLY A 8 10.41 -10.34 -7.17
CA GLY A 8 9.83 -11.38 -7.99
C GLY A 8 8.89 -12.31 -7.28
N TYR A 9 8.69 -12.15 -5.97
CA TYR A 9 7.80 -13.02 -5.19
C TYR A 9 6.64 -12.23 -4.62
N PRO A 10 5.43 -12.83 -4.52
CA PRO A 10 4.29 -12.13 -3.95
C PRO A 10 4.45 -11.91 -2.45
N HIS A 11 4.01 -10.74 -2.01
CA HIS A 11 4.02 -10.37 -0.60
C HIS A 11 2.64 -9.95 -0.17
N HIS A 12 2.25 -10.36 1.02
CA HIS A 12 1.02 -9.89 1.65
C HIS A 12 1.40 -8.76 2.59
N ILE A 13 0.85 -7.58 2.34
CA ILE A 13 1.19 -6.37 3.07
C ILE A 13 -0.05 -5.88 3.80
N ILE A 14 0.11 -5.52 5.06
CA ILE A 14 -0.95 -4.94 5.88
C ILE A 14 -0.49 -3.57 6.33
N GLN A 15 -1.31 -2.55 6.08
CA GLN A 15 -1.04 -1.20 6.53
C GLN A 15 -2.22 -0.73 7.38
N ARG A 16 -1.95 -0.36 8.62
CA ARG A 16 -2.98 0.10 9.55
C ARG A 16 -3.03 1.62 9.58
N GLY A 17 -4.21 2.14 9.90
CA GLY A 17 -4.38 3.56 10.12
C GLY A 17 -3.64 4.00 11.38
N ASN A 18 -3.25 5.28 11.40
CA ASN A 18 -2.50 5.84 12.52
C ASN A 18 -3.44 6.16 13.67
N ASN A 19 -3.04 5.80 14.90
CA ASN A 19 -3.80 6.10 16.13
C ASN A 19 -5.23 5.60 16.08
N ARG A 20 -5.45 4.45 15.48
CA ARG A 20 -6.78 3.83 15.35
C ARG A 20 -7.76 4.69 14.55
N GLN A 21 -7.26 5.66 13.81
CA GLN A 21 -8.10 6.50 12.97
C GLN A 21 -8.41 5.78 11.67
N ASP A 22 -9.54 6.13 11.07
CA ASP A 22 -9.89 5.62 9.77
C ASP A 22 -8.93 6.14 8.72
N ILE A 23 -8.55 5.29 7.78
CA ILE A 23 -7.68 5.67 6.67
C ILE A 23 -8.47 6.53 5.69
N PHE A 24 -9.74 6.19 5.48
CA PHE A 24 -10.62 6.98 4.62
C PHE A 24 -12.03 6.95 5.21
N ARG A 25 -12.83 7.96 4.89
CA ARG A 25 -14.14 8.17 5.50
C ARG A 25 -15.28 7.99 4.52
N ASP A 26 -15.05 8.24 3.24
CA ASP A 26 -16.11 8.17 2.24
C ASP A 26 -15.56 7.64 0.92
N LYS A 27 -16.45 7.54 -0.06
CA LYS A 27 -16.09 6.99 -1.36
C LYS A 27 -15.02 7.83 -2.06
N SER A 28 -15.05 9.14 -1.87
CA SER A 28 -14.06 10.02 -2.48
C SER A 28 -12.66 9.71 -1.97
N ASP A 29 -12.50 9.52 -0.67
CA ASP A 29 -11.22 9.13 -0.08
C ASP A 29 -10.78 7.76 -0.57
N TYR A 30 -11.72 6.83 -0.65
CA TYR A 30 -11.46 5.49 -1.15
C TYR A 30 -10.91 5.54 -2.58
N ASP A 31 -11.57 6.31 -3.45
CA ASP A 31 -11.15 6.43 -4.83
C ASP A 31 -9.76 7.08 -4.95
N ARG A 32 -9.48 8.05 -4.10
CA ARG A 32 -8.17 8.70 -4.07
C ARG A 32 -7.08 7.73 -3.63
N LEU A 33 -7.36 6.94 -2.60
CA LEU A 33 -6.40 5.94 -2.12
C LEU A 33 -6.10 4.92 -3.21
N LEU A 34 -7.14 4.46 -3.89
CA LEU A 34 -6.97 3.48 -4.96
C LEU A 34 -6.14 4.05 -6.11
N ALA A 35 -6.41 5.29 -6.51
CA ALA A 35 -5.65 5.94 -7.55
C ALA A 35 -4.18 6.10 -7.14
N LEU A 36 -3.94 6.45 -5.88
CA LEU A 36 -2.59 6.60 -5.36
C LEU A 36 -1.85 5.27 -5.35
N LEU A 37 -2.53 4.19 -4.95
CA LEU A 37 -1.95 2.86 -4.97
C LEU A 37 -1.53 2.45 -6.38
N GLU A 38 -2.41 2.70 -7.35
CA GLU A 38 -2.11 2.36 -8.74
C GLU A 38 -0.93 3.14 -9.27
N GLU A 39 -0.90 4.43 -8.99
CA GLU A 39 0.20 5.29 -9.46
C GLU A 39 1.52 4.89 -8.81
N ALA A 40 1.53 4.71 -7.50
CA ALA A 40 2.74 4.36 -6.76
C ALA A 40 3.23 2.97 -7.15
N SER A 41 2.32 2.03 -7.39
CA SER A 41 2.70 0.69 -7.82
C SER A 41 3.41 0.73 -9.17
N ARG A 42 2.90 1.54 -10.09
CA ARG A 42 3.51 1.70 -11.40
C ARG A 42 4.86 2.39 -11.29
N LYS A 43 4.93 3.43 -10.48
CA LYS A 43 6.17 4.19 -10.30
C LYS A 43 7.29 3.36 -9.71
N HIS A 44 6.97 2.51 -8.75
CA HIS A 44 7.98 1.72 -8.04
C HIS A 44 8.06 0.28 -8.54
N GLU A 45 7.44 -0.01 -9.67
CA GLU A 45 7.50 -1.30 -10.34
C GLU A 45 7.06 -2.44 -9.43
N VAL A 46 5.90 -2.26 -8.81
CA VAL A 46 5.28 -3.27 -7.97
C VAL A 46 4.01 -3.74 -8.67
N ALA A 47 3.91 -5.04 -8.91
CA ALA A 47 2.72 -5.61 -9.52
C ALA A 47 1.67 -5.84 -8.42
N LEU A 48 0.61 -5.05 -8.45
CA LEU A 48 -0.48 -5.14 -7.48
C LEU A 48 -1.49 -6.16 -7.98
N HIS A 49 -1.60 -7.30 -7.29
CA HIS A 49 -2.46 -8.40 -7.72
C HIS A 49 -3.88 -8.28 -7.17
N SER A 50 -3.99 -7.90 -5.91
CA SER A 50 -5.30 -7.76 -5.28
C SER A 50 -5.16 -6.87 -4.05
N TYR A 51 -6.30 -6.38 -3.56
CA TYR A 51 -6.31 -5.53 -2.38
C TYR A 51 -7.66 -5.64 -1.69
N VAL A 52 -7.64 -5.38 -0.39
CA VAL A 52 -8.86 -5.20 0.40
C VAL A 52 -8.68 -3.90 1.18
N LEU A 53 -9.55 -2.94 0.93
CA LEU A 53 -9.46 -1.62 1.55
C LEU A 53 -10.54 -1.49 2.60
N MET A 54 -10.12 -1.59 3.85
CA MET A 54 -11.01 -1.42 5.00
C MET A 54 -10.77 -0.06 5.62
N THR A 55 -11.74 0.45 6.35
CA THR A 55 -11.65 1.83 6.85
C THR A 55 -10.44 2.08 7.73
N ASN A 56 -10.02 1.10 8.50
CA ASN A 56 -8.91 1.30 9.44
C ASN A 56 -7.63 0.56 9.05
N HIS A 57 -7.66 -0.22 7.98
CA HIS A 57 -6.44 -0.86 7.48
C HIS A 57 -6.66 -1.37 6.07
N ILE A 58 -5.55 -1.63 5.38
CA ILE A 58 -5.60 -2.15 4.02
C ILE A 58 -4.73 -3.40 3.92
N HIS A 59 -5.14 -4.30 3.04
CA HIS A 59 -4.39 -5.50 2.70
C HIS A 59 -4.04 -5.44 1.23
N LEU A 60 -2.79 -5.75 0.91
CA LEU A 60 -2.33 -5.78 -0.48
C LEU A 60 -1.63 -7.11 -0.74
N LEU A 61 -1.81 -7.64 -1.94
CA LEU A 61 -1.01 -8.74 -2.43
C LEU A 61 -0.25 -8.22 -3.64
N ALA A 62 1.07 -8.15 -3.54
CA ALA A 62 1.88 -7.48 -4.54
C ALA A 62 3.23 -8.15 -4.72
N THR A 63 3.77 -8.07 -5.93
CA THR A 63 5.08 -8.61 -6.26
C THR A 63 5.98 -7.45 -6.70
N PRO A 64 7.06 -7.16 -5.95
CA PRO A 64 7.98 -6.10 -6.33
C PRO A 64 9.01 -6.58 -7.35
N SER A 65 9.48 -5.67 -8.19
CA SER A 65 10.59 -5.95 -9.10
C SER A 65 11.95 -5.66 -8.45
N THR A 66 11.96 -4.83 -7.41
CA THR A 66 13.18 -4.48 -6.69
C THR A 66 12.97 -4.63 -5.20
N ALA A 67 14.08 -4.70 -4.45
CA ALA A 67 14.01 -4.84 -3.00
C ALA A 67 13.36 -3.62 -2.33
N GLU A 68 13.44 -2.44 -2.95
CA GLU A 68 12.90 -1.20 -2.40
C GLU A 68 11.46 -0.91 -2.83
N GLY A 69 10.91 -1.67 -3.78
CA GLY A 69 9.61 -1.36 -4.35
C GLY A 69 8.50 -1.28 -3.33
N ILE A 70 8.35 -2.28 -2.48
CA ILE A 70 7.29 -2.29 -1.48
C ILE A 70 7.50 -1.23 -0.40
N PRO A 71 8.70 -1.07 0.18
CA PRO A 71 8.90 0.03 1.13
C PRO A 71 8.58 1.40 0.54
N LEU A 72 8.97 1.66 -0.70
CA LEU A 72 8.69 2.95 -1.34
C LEU A 72 7.20 3.12 -1.62
N LEU A 73 6.54 2.06 -2.06
CA LEU A 73 5.09 2.08 -2.25
C LEU A 73 4.38 2.44 -0.96
N MET A 74 4.71 1.75 0.12
CA MET A 74 4.04 1.98 1.39
C MET A 74 4.38 3.35 1.99
N GLN A 75 5.57 3.85 1.74
CA GLN A 75 5.93 5.20 2.17
C GLN A 75 5.07 6.24 1.45
N SER A 76 4.85 6.07 0.15
CA SER A 76 4.01 6.99 -0.62
C SER A 76 2.58 6.99 -0.10
N VAL A 77 2.04 5.81 0.17
CA VAL A 77 0.68 5.68 0.69
C VAL A 77 0.59 6.30 2.09
N GLY A 78 1.55 5.98 2.95
CA GLY A 78 1.55 6.46 4.32
C GLY A 78 1.60 7.98 4.43
N ARG A 79 2.39 8.62 3.57
CA ARG A 79 2.49 10.08 3.58
C ARG A 79 1.16 10.75 3.30
N SER A 80 0.34 10.12 2.49
CA SER A 80 -0.91 10.73 2.06
C SER A 80 -2.07 10.42 3.00
N TYR A 81 -2.08 9.25 3.65
CA TYR A 81 -3.25 8.80 4.37
C TYR A 81 -3.00 8.34 5.80
N VAL A 82 -1.79 7.99 6.16
CA VAL A 82 -1.51 7.36 7.46
C VAL A 82 -0.48 8.17 8.23
N ARG A 83 -0.62 9.44 8.21
CA ARG A 83 0.28 10.29 8.94
C ARG A 83 0.05 10.25 10.42
#